data_f90f58c89993f28e1b63a60c1981b70e
#
_entry.id   f90f58c89993f28e1b63a60c1981b70e
#
_cell.length_a   1.000
_cell.length_b   1.000
_cell.length_c   1.000
_cell.angle_alpha   90.00
_cell.angle_beta   90.00
_cell.angle_gamma   90.00
#
_symmetry.space_group_name_H-M   'P 1'
#
loop_
_entity.id
_entity.type
_entity.pdbx_description
1 polymer ?
#
loop_
_entity_poly.entity_id
_entity_poly.type
_entity_poly.pdbx_seq_one_letter_code
_entity_poly.pdbx_strand_id
1 'polypeptide(L)'
;GAGGQGRLATVSPDGTAQLPMIGSIPTVGLTLDELGREVNMRYRQRIQGIEVTPILQTRAPRTVFVLGEVAQPGRYDLTGPTSAMQALALAGGWNPGGNLRHIVVFRRDHNWQLMALRLDLSGGVWGHRPMPSDEIWLRDSDIVLVPKMPIQRVADAIDLYFTQGLYGVFPARFGV
;
A
#
# COMPACT_ATOMS: atom_id res chain seq x y z
N GLY A 1 10.10 11.56 39.68
CA GLY A 1 9.57 11.06 38.43
C GLY A 1 10.56 10.11 37.80
N ALA A 2 10.31 8.79 37.86
CA ALA A 2 11.13 7.81 37.16
C ALA A 2 10.84 7.97 35.67
N GLY A 3 11.78 8.54 34.92
CA GLY A 3 11.74 8.61 33.50
C GLY A 3 11.78 7.21 32.91
N GLY A 4 10.66 6.72 32.43
CA GLY A 4 10.60 5.46 31.72
C GLY A 4 11.48 5.53 30.47
N GLN A 5 12.52 4.68 30.42
CA GLN A 5 13.32 4.58 29.20
C GLN A 5 12.50 3.88 28.12
N GLY A 6 12.11 4.65 27.10
CA GLY A 6 11.46 4.08 25.91
C GLY A 6 12.40 3.09 25.21
N ARG A 7 11.92 1.87 24.95
CA ARG A 7 12.62 0.88 24.13
C ARG A 7 11.98 0.81 22.75
N LEU A 8 12.81 0.81 21.73
CA LEU A 8 12.35 0.61 20.37
C LEU A 8 12.13 -0.90 20.12
N ALA A 9 10.94 -1.24 19.64
CA ALA A 9 10.63 -2.58 19.16
C ALA A 9 10.20 -2.48 17.69
N THR A 10 10.76 -3.34 16.86
CA THR A 10 10.42 -3.39 15.44
C THR A 10 9.44 -4.53 15.22
N VAL A 11 8.39 -4.26 14.44
CA VAL A 11 7.47 -5.30 13.98
C VAL A 11 8.12 -6.00 12.79
N SER A 12 8.28 -7.31 12.91
CA SER A 12 8.84 -8.17 11.87
C SER A 12 7.84 -8.36 10.70
N PRO A 13 8.30 -8.78 9.51
CA PRO A 13 7.41 -9.05 8.37
C PRO A 13 6.34 -10.11 8.62
N ASP A 14 6.56 -11.02 9.57
CA ASP A 14 5.59 -12.02 10.03
C ASP A 14 4.47 -11.43 10.90
N GLY A 15 4.52 -10.12 11.17
CA GLY A 15 3.53 -9.41 11.97
C GLY A 15 3.71 -9.57 13.48
N THR A 16 4.88 -9.97 13.92
CA THR A 16 5.19 -10.09 15.36
C THR A 16 6.21 -9.03 15.81
N ALA A 17 6.16 -8.65 17.08
CA ALA A 17 7.18 -7.83 17.73
C ALA A 17 7.86 -8.63 18.83
N GLN A 18 9.21 -8.56 18.87
CA GLN A 18 10.01 -9.18 19.92
C GLN A 18 10.17 -8.21 21.09
N LEU A 19 9.68 -8.61 22.25
CA LEU A 19 9.80 -7.83 23.47
C LEU A 19 10.64 -8.57 24.51
N PRO A 20 11.51 -7.86 25.24
CA PRO A 20 12.33 -8.47 26.29
C PRO A 20 11.45 -9.19 27.31
N MET A 21 11.91 -10.35 27.79
CA MET A 21 11.29 -11.16 28.86
C MET A 21 9.95 -11.80 28.51
N ILE A 22 9.15 -11.27 27.62
CA ILE A 22 7.85 -11.82 27.22
C ILE A 22 7.84 -12.44 25.82
N GLY A 23 8.95 -12.28 25.07
CA GLY A 23 9.14 -12.92 23.78
C GLY A 23 8.35 -12.27 22.63
N SER A 24 7.94 -13.09 21.69
CA SER A 24 7.21 -12.65 20.49
C SER A 24 5.73 -12.42 20.79
N ILE A 25 5.21 -11.29 20.32
CA ILE A 25 3.79 -10.93 20.42
C ILE A 25 3.24 -10.63 19.05
N PRO A 26 2.09 -11.22 18.65
CA PRO A 26 1.41 -10.84 17.43
C PRO A 26 0.90 -9.39 17.53
N THR A 27 1.16 -8.60 16.49
CA THR A 27 0.79 -7.18 16.46
C THR A 27 -0.19 -6.86 15.32
N VAL A 28 -0.28 -7.75 14.34
CA VAL A 28 -1.17 -7.55 13.17
C VAL A 28 -2.63 -7.56 13.61
N GLY A 29 -3.37 -6.55 13.13
CA GLY A 29 -4.80 -6.40 13.42
C GLY A 29 -5.11 -5.78 14.78
N LEU A 30 -4.11 -5.51 15.62
CA LEU A 30 -4.31 -4.85 16.91
C LEU A 30 -4.14 -3.33 16.77
N THR A 31 -4.99 -2.60 17.46
CA THR A 31 -4.78 -1.18 17.75
C THR A 31 -3.66 -1.02 18.80
N LEU A 32 -3.11 0.19 18.94
CA LEU A 32 -2.09 0.47 19.96
C LEU A 32 -2.61 0.22 21.37
N ASP A 33 -3.89 0.50 21.62
CA ASP A 33 -4.52 0.25 22.93
C ASP A 33 -4.66 -1.25 23.22
N GLU A 34 -5.04 -2.04 22.23
CA GLU A 34 -5.13 -3.50 22.35
C GLU A 34 -3.76 -4.12 22.55
N LEU A 35 -2.76 -3.65 21.77
CA LEU A 35 -1.38 -4.05 21.96
C LEU A 35 -0.88 -3.70 23.35
N GLY A 36 -1.19 -2.50 23.84
CA GLY A 36 -0.84 -2.07 25.20
C GLY A 36 -1.42 -2.99 26.27
N ARG A 37 -2.69 -3.36 26.13
CA ARG A 37 -3.35 -4.30 27.07
C ARG A 37 -2.70 -5.67 27.03
N GLU A 38 -2.44 -6.21 25.87
CA GLU A 38 -1.81 -7.52 25.69
C GLU A 38 -0.37 -7.55 26.27
N VAL A 39 0.42 -6.52 25.96
CA VAL A 39 1.78 -6.37 26.48
C VAL A 39 1.78 -6.29 28.02
N ASN A 40 0.91 -5.44 28.58
CA ASN A 40 0.82 -5.28 30.02
C ASN A 40 0.33 -6.55 30.72
N MET A 41 -0.61 -7.27 30.15
CA MET A 41 -1.08 -8.55 30.69
C MET A 41 0.08 -9.56 30.79
N ARG A 42 0.91 -9.68 29.74
CA ARG A 42 2.06 -10.60 29.76
C ARG A 42 3.16 -10.17 30.70
N TYR A 43 3.45 -8.86 30.82
CA TYR A 43 4.44 -8.36 31.75
C TYR A 43 4.01 -8.58 33.22
N ARG A 44 2.73 -8.35 33.56
CA ARG A 44 2.21 -8.56 34.94
C ARG A 44 2.39 -9.98 35.43
N GLN A 45 2.41 -10.97 34.56
CA GLN A 45 2.67 -12.37 34.93
C GLN A 45 4.13 -12.64 35.29
N ARG A 46 5.05 -11.76 34.90
CA ARG A 46 6.48 -11.93 35.09
C ARG A 46 7.12 -10.90 36.01
N ILE A 47 6.60 -9.68 36.01
CA ILE A 47 7.18 -8.54 36.73
C ILE A 47 6.05 -7.69 37.30
N GLN A 48 6.15 -7.39 38.61
CA GLN A 48 5.21 -6.47 39.26
C GLN A 48 5.64 -5.01 39.03
N GLY A 49 4.66 -4.12 38.85
CA GLY A 49 4.89 -2.67 38.80
C GLY A 49 5.40 -2.12 37.49
N ILE A 50 5.38 -2.91 36.40
CA ILE A 50 5.66 -2.40 35.03
C ILE A 50 4.34 -2.06 34.33
N GLU A 51 4.29 -0.87 33.79
CA GLU A 51 3.25 -0.42 32.86
C GLU A 51 3.93 0.05 31.58
N VAL A 52 3.47 -0.49 30.43
CA VAL A 52 4.00 -0.19 29.09
C VAL A 52 2.92 0.48 28.28
N THR A 53 3.25 1.64 27.71
CA THR A 53 2.40 2.33 26.73
C THR A 53 3.08 2.25 25.37
N PRO A 54 2.56 1.49 24.40
CA PRO A 54 3.12 1.44 23.08
C PRO A 54 2.85 2.75 22.34
N ILE A 55 3.87 3.27 21.68
CA ILE A 55 3.79 4.47 20.85
C ILE A 55 4.31 4.10 19.47
N LEU A 56 3.53 4.43 18.44
CA LEU A 56 3.99 4.27 17.06
C LEU A 56 4.98 5.38 16.71
N GLN A 57 6.27 5.04 16.69
CA GLN A 57 7.32 6.00 16.38
C GLN A 57 7.51 6.17 14.88
N THR A 58 7.51 5.08 14.14
CA THR A 58 7.70 5.09 12.69
C THR A 58 6.83 4.03 12.06
N ARG A 59 6.19 4.38 10.96
CA ARG A 59 5.47 3.43 10.11
C ARG A 59 6.28 3.20 8.85
N ALA A 60 6.41 1.96 8.41
CA ALA A 60 6.93 1.69 7.08
C ALA A 60 6.10 2.45 6.04
N PRO A 61 6.74 3.15 5.09
CA PRO A 61 6.01 3.86 4.05
C PRO A 61 5.20 2.83 3.24
N ARG A 62 3.94 3.20 2.97
CA ARG A 62 3.13 2.44 2.02
C ARG A 62 3.63 2.78 0.64
N THR A 63 3.69 1.80 -0.24
CA THR A 63 4.15 1.99 -1.61
C THR A 63 3.05 1.65 -2.59
N VAL A 64 2.99 2.39 -3.70
CA VAL A 64 2.16 2.07 -4.84
C VAL A 64 3.00 2.10 -6.11
N PHE A 65 2.54 1.39 -7.12
CA PHE A 65 3.16 1.39 -8.44
C PHE A 65 2.22 2.09 -9.42
N VAL A 66 2.75 3.02 -10.20
CA VAL A 66 2.00 3.70 -11.27
C VAL A 66 2.65 3.35 -12.59
N LEU A 67 1.89 2.78 -13.49
CA LEU A 67 2.38 2.22 -14.76
C LEU A 67 1.54 2.70 -15.95
N GLY A 68 2.06 2.51 -17.15
CA GLY A 68 1.38 2.82 -18.42
C GLY A 68 1.61 4.25 -18.88
N GLU A 69 0.58 4.88 -19.43
CA GLU A 69 0.65 6.21 -20.06
C GLU A 69 0.63 7.33 -19.01
N VAL A 70 1.71 7.41 -18.23
CA VAL A 70 1.99 8.47 -17.25
C VAL A 70 3.35 9.09 -17.53
N ALA A 71 3.57 10.32 -17.06
CA ALA A 71 4.82 11.03 -17.33
C ALA A 71 6.04 10.31 -16.74
N GLN A 72 5.90 9.74 -15.54
CA GLN A 72 6.96 9.03 -14.83
C GLN A 72 6.41 7.72 -14.25
N PRO A 73 6.43 6.62 -14.99
CA PRO A 73 6.07 5.31 -14.45
C PRO A 73 7.07 4.89 -13.36
N GLY A 74 6.58 4.32 -12.25
CA GLY A 74 7.47 3.91 -11.19
C GLY A 74 6.79 3.55 -9.87
N ARG A 75 7.60 3.37 -8.85
CA ARG A 75 7.20 3.15 -7.47
C ARG A 75 7.14 4.49 -6.72
N TYR A 76 6.07 4.70 -5.97
CA TYR A 76 5.85 5.90 -5.17
C TYR A 76 5.56 5.56 -3.72
N ASP A 77 6.28 6.19 -2.80
CA ASP A 77 6.06 6.04 -1.38
C ASP A 77 4.95 6.99 -0.93
N LEU A 78 3.97 6.46 -0.20
CA LEU A 78 2.83 7.22 0.29
C LEU A 78 3.03 7.64 1.74
N THR A 79 3.06 8.94 1.99
CA THR A 79 3.19 9.50 3.34
C THR A 79 1.87 9.57 4.09
N GLY A 80 0.74 9.41 3.41
CA GLY A 80 -0.60 9.49 3.97
C GLY A 80 -1.66 8.78 3.12
N PRO A 81 -2.94 8.93 3.46
CA PRO A 81 -4.03 8.50 2.59
C PRO A 81 -3.91 9.17 1.22
N THR A 82 -3.83 8.39 0.17
CA THR A 82 -3.61 8.87 -1.20
C THR A 82 -4.65 8.24 -2.11
N SER A 83 -5.32 9.05 -2.91
CA SER A 83 -6.29 8.56 -3.90
C SER A 83 -5.61 8.16 -5.21
N ALA A 84 -6.34 7.49 -6.09
CA ALA A 84 -5.85 7.12 -7.41
C ALA A 84 -5.46 8.36 -8.24
N MET A 85 -6.23 9.44 -8.18
CA MET A 85 -5.90 10.70 -8.84
C MET A 85 -4.63 11.35 -8.29
N GLN A 86 -4.46 11.32 -6.97
CA GLN A 86 -3.24 11.85 -6.35
C GLN A 86 -2.00 11.04 -6.74
N ALA A 87 -2.11 9.72 -6.86
CA ALA A 87 -1.01 8.89 -7.33
C ALA A 87 -0.63 9.21 -8.78
N LEU A 88 -1.60 9.48 -9.64
CA LEU A 88 -1.33 9.98 -11.00
C LEU A 88 -0.61 11.34 -10.98
N ALA A 89 -1.01 12.25 -10.09
CA ALA A 89 -0.34 13.53 -9.94
C ALA A 89 1.11 13.35 -9.46
N LEU A 90 1.37 12.43 -8.53
CA LEU A 90 2.74 12.07 -8.11
C LEU A 90 3.58 11.52 -9.28
N ALA A 91 2.96 10.80 -10.20
CA ALA A 91 3.62 10.31 -11.42
C ALA A 91 3.79 11.39 -12.51
N GLY A 92 3.55 12.66 -12.18
CA GLY A 92 3.68 13.78 -13.13
C GLY A 92 2.50 13.92 -14.08
N GLY A 93 1.37 13.28 -13.78
CA GLY A 93 0.18 13.26 -14.62
C GLY A 93 0.22 12.15 -15.68
N TRP A 94 -0.73 12.21 -16.59
CA TRP A 94 -0.86 11.24 -17.69
C TRP A 94 -0.38 11.82 -19.02
N ASN A 95 0.09 10.96 -19.88
CA ASN A 95 0.45 11.33 -21.26
C ASN A 95 -0.81 11.54 -22.13
N PRO A 96 -0.72 12.30 -23.23
CA PRO A 96 -1.86 12.55 -24.14
C PRO A 96 -2.55 11.29 -24.70
N GLY A 97 -1.86 10.15 -24.71
CA GLY A 97 -2.42 8.85 -25.11
C GLY A 97 -3.12 8.08 -23.97
N GLY A 98 -3.03 8.57 -22.74
CA GLY A 98 -3.57 7.89 -21.57
C GLY A 98 -5.10 7.91 -21.52
N ASN A 99 -5.71 6.76 -21.27
CA ASN A 99 -7.15 6.61 -21.20
C ASN A 99 -7.64 6.63 -19.75
N LEU A 100 -8.03 7.81 -19.27
CA LEU A 100 -8.52 8.00 -17.91
C LEU A 100 -9.88 7.35 -17.62
N ARG A 101 -10.64 6.95 -18.67
CA ARG A 101 -11.91 6.24 -18.50
C ARG A 101 -11.75 4.76 -18.16
N HIS A 102 -10.54 4.23 -18.32
CA HIS A 102 -10.28 2.79 -18.18
C HIS A 102 -9.05 2.51 -17.32
N ILE A 103 -8.80 3.35 -16.33
CA ILE A 103 -7.73 3.08 -15.36
C ILE A 103 -8.03 1.78 -14.64
N VAL A 104 -7.00 0.97 -14.45
CA VAL A 104 -7.11 -0.30 -13.73
C VAL A 104 -6.24 -0.23 -12.48
N VAL A 105 -6.83 -0.53 -11.33
CA VAL A 105 -6.09 -0.69 -10.08
C VAL A 105 -6.07 -2.17 -9.71
N PHE A 106 -4.89 -2.74 -9.71
CA PHE A 106 -4.67 -4.09 -9.22
C PHE A 106 -4.39 -4.05 -7.73
N ARG A 107 -5.15 -4.81 -6.97
CA ARG A 107 -5.09 -4.91 -5.51
C ARG A 107 -5.12 -6.35 -5.08
N ARG A 108 -4.36 -6.72 -4.05
CA ARG A 108 -4.52 -8.03 -3.41
C ARG A 108 -5.56 -7.96 -2.30
N ASP A 109 -6.43 -8.95 -2.26
CA ASP A 109 -7.38 -9.11 -1.16
C ASP A 109 -6.72 -9.78 0.06
N HIS A 110 -7.52 -10.04 1.11
CA HIS A 110 -7.04 -10.70 2.33
C HIS A 110 -6.56 -12.15 2.10
N ASN A 111 -7.00 -12.78 1.01
CA ASN A 111 -6.61 -14.13 0.62
C ASN A 111 -5.46 -14.11 -0.41
N TRP A 112 -4.79 -12.96 -0.58
CA TRP A 112 -3.73 -12.75 -1.55
C TRP A 112 -4.15 -12.91 -3.02
N GLN A 113 -5.46 -12.97 -3.30
CA GLN A 113 -5.97 -13.00 -4.66
C GLN A 113 -5.87 -11.61 -5.30
N LEU A 114 -5.45 -11.60 -6.57
CA LEU A 114 -5.36 -10.37 -7.32
C LEU A 114 -6.76 -9.95 -7.79
N MET A 115 -7.19 -8.78 -7.38
CA MET A 115 -8.42 -8.14 -7.86
C MET A 115 -8.06 -6.96 -8.76
N ALA A 116 -8.85 -6.75 -9.81
CA ALA A 116 -8.71 -5.59 -10.67
C ALA A 116 -9.98 -4.72 -10.57
N LEU A 117 -9.77 -3.46 -10.26
CA LEU A 117 -10.80 -2.44 -10.14
C LEU A 117 -10.64 -1.49 -11.32
N ARG A 118 -11.68 -1.36 -12.14
CA ARG A 118 -11.70 -0.37 -13.22
C ARG A 118 -12.25 0.95 -12.69
N LEU A 119 -11.55 2.05 -12.99
CA LEU A 119 -11.93 3.41 -12.58
C LEU A 119 -12.09 4.30 -13.80
N ASP A 120 -13.07 5.20 -13.74
CA ASP A 120 -13.22 6.33 -14.67
C ASP A 120 -12.89 7.64 -13.96
N LEU A 121 -11.68 8.14 -14.17
CA LEU A 121 -11.24 9.42 -13.60
C LEU A 121 -11.40 10.59 -14.56
N SER A 122 -11.95 10.38 -15.76
CA SER A 122 -12.10 11.43 -16.79
C SER A 122 -13.06 12.55 -16.34
N GLY A 123 -14.10 12.21 -15.59
CA GLY A 123 -15.10 13.18 -15.16
C GLY A 123 -14.57 14.28 -14.23
N GLY A 124 -13.58 13.98 -13.41
CA GLY A 124 -12.95 14.95 -12.51
C GLY A 124 -12.02 15.93 -13.23
N VAL A 125 -11.37 15.49 -14.30
CA VAL A 125 -10.42 16.30 -15.07
C VAL A 125 -11.12 17.31 -15.97
N TRP A 126 -12.24 16.92 -16.57
CA TRP A 126 -12.95 17.75 -17.53
C TRP A 126 -14.05 18.65 -16.91
N GLY A 127 -14.14 18.69 -15.58
CA GLY A 127 -15.02 19.62 -14.86
C GLY A 127 -16.52 19.34 -14.98
N HIS A 128 -16.91 18.18 -15.48
CA HIS A 128 -18.34 17.83 -15.64
C HIS A 128 -18.97 17.26 -14.37
N ARG A 129 -18.16 16.89 -13.39
CA ARG A 129 -18.61 16.42 -12.06
C ARG A 129 -17.64 16.88 -10.99
N PRO A 130 -18.12 17.26 -9.80
CA PRO A 130 -17.26 17.82 -8.74
C PRO A 130 -16.24 16.82 -8.16
N MET A 131 -16.48 15.52 -8.31
CA MET A 131 -15.52 14.45 -8.01
C MET A 131 -15.76 13.27 -8.95
N PRO A 132 -14.70 12.55 -9.37
CA PRO A 132 -14.88 11.29 -10.07
C PRO A 132 -15.65 10.34 -9.18
N SER A 133 -16.74 9.74 -9.69
CA SER A 133 -17.53 8.77 -8.94
C SER A 133 -16.74 7.53 -8.53
N ASP A 134 -15.64 7.29 -9.22
CA ASP A 134 -14.81 6.10 -9.11
C ASP A 134 -13.47 6.35 -8.42
N GLU A 135 -13.27 7.52 -7.77
CA GLU A 135 -12.05 7.77 -7.02
C GLU A 135 -11.98 6.87 -5.79
N ILE A 136 -10.89 6.13 -5.66
CA ILE A 136 -10.65 5.23 -4.54
C ILE A 136 -9.38 5.59 -3.77
N TRP A 137 -9.35 5.25 -2.49
CA TRP A 137 -8.15 5.30 -1.67
C TRP A 137 -7.24 4.11 -1.97
N LEU A 138 -5.99 4.40 -2.29
CA LEU A 138 -5.00 3.38 -2.56
C LEU A 138 -4.52 2.72 -1.26
N ARG A 139 -4.23 1.43 -1.36
CA ARG A 139 -3.62 0.62 -0.31
C ARG A 139 -2.16 0.36 -0.62
N ASP A 140 -1.45 -0.15 0.37
CA ASP A 140 -0.09 -0.61 0.14
C ASP A 140 -0.03 -1.69 -0.95
N SER A 141 0.99 -1.58 -1.79
CA SER A 141 1.24 -2.48 -2.91
C SER A 141 0.17 -2.47 -4.03
N ASP A 142 -0.71 -1.47 -4.06
CA ASP A 142 -1.60 -1.27 -5.21
C ASP A 142 -0.80 -0.90 -6.47
N ILE A 143 -1.27 -1.39 -7.61
CA ILE A 143 -0.71 -1.04 -8.91
C ILE A 143 -1.76 -0.29 -9.70
N VAL A 144 -1.48 0.97 -10.03
CA VAL A 144 -2.34 1.83 -10.85
C VAL A 144 -1.82 1.79 -12.28
N LEU A 145 -2.63 1.30 -13.20
CA LEU A 145 -2.30 1.21 -14.62
C LEU A 145 -3.15 2.18 -15.43
N VAL A 146 -2.49 3.08 -16.16
CA VAL A 146 -3.13 3.97 -17.13
C VAL A 146 -2.93 3.39 -18.53
N PRO A 147 -3.95 2.79 -19.15
CA PRO A 147 -3.80 2.18 -20.46
C PRO A 147 -3.84 3.22 -21.58
N LYS A 148 -3.24 2.89 -22.70
CA LYS A 148 -3.31 3.67 -23.93
C LYS A 148 -4.65 3.50 -24.67
N MET A 149 -5.21 2.30 -24.63
CA MET A 149 -6.45 1.93 -25.30
C MET A 149 -7.49 1.45 -24.28
N PRO A 150 -8.79 1.47 -24.63
CA PRO A 150 -9.81 0.87 -23.79
C PRO A 150 -9.53 -0.62 -23.61
N ILE A 151 -9.29 -1.03 -22.38
CA ILE A 151 -9.13 -2.44 -22.03
C ILE A 151 -10.52 -3.00 -21.78
N GLN A 152 -10.98 -3.88 -22.66
CA GLN A 152 -12.32 -4.47 -22.56
C GLN A 152 -12.39 -5.58 -21.52
N ARG A 153 -11.26 -6.26 -21.24
CA ARG A 153 -11.15 -7.34 -20.27
C ARG A 153 -9.93 -7.14 -19.38
N VAL A 154 -10.09 -7.45 -18.11
CA VAL A 154 -8.98 -7.41 -17.14
C VAL A 154 -7.86 -8.39 -17.54
N ALA A 155 -8.22 -9.54 -18.14
CA ALA A 155 -7.26 -10.50 -18.65
C ALA A 155 -6.35 -9.88 -19.72
N ASP A 156 -6.91 -9.05 -20.63
CA ASP A 156 -6.15 -8.38 -21.68
C ASP A 156 -5.12 -7.39 -21.09
N ALA A 157 -5.45 -6.77 -19.95
CA ALA A 157 -4.53 -5.89 -19.22
C ALA A 157 -3.38 -6.68 -18.57
N ILE A 158 -3.70 -7.82 -17.98
CA ILE A 158 -2.70 -8.71 -17.39
C ILE A 158 -1.75 -9.22 -18.46
N ASP A 159 -2.27 -9.72 -19.58
CA ASP A 159 -1.46 -10.25 -20.67
C ASP A 159 -0.60 -9.16 -21.33
N LEU A 160 -1.18 -7.99 -21.58
CA LEU A 160 -0.47 -6.92 -22.28
C LEU A 160 0.63 -6.27 -21.43
N TYR A 161 0.36 -6.03 -20.14
CA TYR A 161 1.27 -5.27 -19.30
C TYR A 161 2.11 -6.13 -18.36
N PHE A 162 1.58 -7.25 -17.89
CA PHE A 162 2.34 -8.15 -17.01
C PHE A 162 3.11 -9.21 -17.77
N THR A 163 2.56 -9.76 -18.84
CA THR A 163 3.25 -10.80 -19.61
C THR A 163 4.18 -10.21 -20.68
N GLN A 164 3.79 -9.12 -21.34
CA GLN A 164 4.59 -8.48 -22.39
C GLN A 164 5.34 -7.24 -21.94
N GLY A 165 4.80 -6.43 -21.02
CA GLY A 165 5.37 -5.16 -20.59
C GLY A 165 6.43 -5.30 -19.50
N LEU A 166 6.32 -6.25 -18.57
CA LEU A 166 7.32 -6.49 -17.54
C LEU A 166 8.62 -7.09 -18.10
N TYR A 167 8.56 -7.86 -19.18
CA TYR A 167 9.77 -8.33 -19.86
C TYR A 167 10.60 -7.20 -20.49
N GLY A 168 10.00 -6.06 -20.79
CA GLY A 168 10.70 -4.88 -21.31
C GLY A 168 11.35 -4.00 -20.23
N VAL A 169 10.84 -4.04 -19.00
CA VAL A 169 11.31 -3.19 -17.90
C VAL A 169 12.28 -3.94 -16.96
N PHE A 170 12.16 -5.24 -16.87
CA PHE A 170 13.08 -6.11 -16.14
C PHE A 170 13.69 -7.14 -17.12
N PRO A 171 14.83 -6.85 -17.74
CA PRO A 171 15.55 -7.89 -18.45
C PRO A 171 15.87 -8.99 -17.44
N ALA A 172 15.34 -10.18 -17.68
CA ALA A 172 15.56 -11.35 -16.86
C ALA A 172 17.08 -11.65 -16.79
N ARG A 173 17.74 -11.16 -15.78
CA ARG A 173 19.05 -11.66 -15.33
C ARG A 173 18.80 -12.68 -14.21
N PHE A 174 18.23 -13.80 -14.56
CA PHE A 174 18.43 -15.06 -13.87
C PHE A 174 19.01 -16.03 -14.90
N GLY A 175 20.29 -15.85 -15.16
CA GLY A 175 21.13 -16.86 -15.74
C GLY A 175 21.52 -17.84 -14.64
N VAL A 176 21.40 -19.10 -14.95
CA VAL A 176 21.83 -20.33 -14.32
C VAL A 176 23.13 -20.18 -13.52
#